data_dddcc734e041db77ca93670aa5bdc084
#
_entry.id   dddcc734e041db77ca93670aa5bdc084
#
_cell.length_a   1.000
_cell.length_b   1.000
_cell.length_c   1.000
_cell.angle_alpha   90.00
_cell.angle_beta   90.00
_cell.angle_gamma   90.00
#
_symmetry.space_group_name_H-M   'P 1'
#
loop_
_entity.id
_entity.type
_entity.pdbx_description
1 polymer ?
#
loop_
_entity_poly.entity_id
_entity_poly.type
_entity_poly.pdbx_seq_one_letter_code
_entity_poly.pdbx_strand_id
1 'polypeptide(L)'
;NNLDLGSGHLYEQGKKYFLRTVGRFQNLEEIRDLPIRGTTVRVRDVADVRYAYPERTSIYHFNGQDAVTVRIYKASTANVVDVCQSVKAELEQLHHLPELSGLEYRIFRDSSKEILSTISDLSKGGMFGGLLAMVVMFLFLWKVRSTLILSISMPTCIVFTFAGMYALRSLGVVEISINIISLMGMVFAVGMIVDASIVVLENIFRHKQEEGLNAMDAARVGSREVGTAVFASTLTTIIVFVPLLFASQSMFGKFMSDFGIAVTLALVSSLVVSLTLVPMIASRIYTGQEKPKLRLLRWITQHYGRFMTWTLRGRYVVLLLLVPVLWFSFWLFSQIEQEDM
;
A
#
# COMPACT_ATOMS: atom_id res chain seq x y z
N ASN A 1 -5.08 -43.45 5.79
CA ASN A 1 -5.40 -42.05 5.52
C ASN A 1 -6.80 -41.74 6.04
N ASN A 2 -6.91 -40.87 7.01
CA ASN A 2 -8.18 -40.40 7.61
C ASN A 2 -8.79 -39.28 6.72
N LEU A 3 -9.13 -39.61 5.44
CA LEU A 3 -9.55 -38.65 4.45
C LEU A 3 -10.77 -39.16 3.68
N ASP A 4 -11.68 -38.26 3.41
CA ASP A 4 -12.77 -38.49 2.48
C ASP A 4 -12.32 -38.14 1.05
N LEU A 5 -12.43 -39.08 0.14
CA LEU A 5 -12.06 -38.91 -1.25
C LEU A 5 -13.30 -38.94 -2.17
N GLY A 6 -13.42 -37.95 -3.03
CA GLY A 6 -14.40 -37.98 -4.11
C GLY A 6 -13.99 -39.04 -5.12
N SER A 7 -14.80 -40.11 -5.25
CA SER A 7 -14.48 -41.27 -6.09
C SER A 7 -15.09 -41.17 -7.50
N GLY A 8 -15.66 -40.02 -7.88
CA GLY A 8 -16.23 -39.78 -9.20
C GLY A 8 -17.77 -39.77 -9.21
N HIS A 9 -18.34 -40.02 -10.39
CA HIS A 9 -19.80 -40.00 -10.61
C HIS A 9 -20.27 -41.32 -11.16
N LEU A 10 -21.38 -41.83 -10.65
CA LEU A 10 -22.13 -42.93 -11.24
C LEU A 10 -23.38 -42.39 -11.94
N TYR A 11 -23.67 -42.91 -13.11
CA TYR A 11 -24.87 -42.58 -13.84
C TYR A 11 -25.79 -43.81 -13.89
N GLU A 12 -26.96 -43.72 -13.26
CA GLU A 12 -27.95 -44.78 -13.28
C GLU A 12 -29.35 -44.21 -13.52
N GLN A 13 -30.09 -44.79 -14.45
CA GLN A 13 -31.45 -44.38 -14.84
C GLN A 13 -31.60 -42.86 -15.11
N GLY A 14 -30.60 -42.21 -15.75
CA GLY A 14 -30.62 -40.78 -16.06
C GLY A 14 -30.33 -39.86 -14.88
N LYS A 15 -30.00 -40.40 -13.72
CA LYS A 15 -29.58 -39.62 -12.54
C LYS A 15 -28.08 -39.74 -12.35
N LYS A 16 -27.46 -38.62 -11.93
CA LYS A 16 -26.04 -38.51 -11.62
C LYS A 16 -25.85 -38.61 -10.11
N TYR A 17 -25.18 -39.68 -9.65
CA TYR A 17 -24.83 -39.85 -8.24
C TYR A 17 -23.36 -39.50 -8.01
N PHE A 18 -23.09 -38.71 -6.97
CA PHE A 18 -21.75 -38.42 -6.56
C PHE A 18 -21.26 -39.52 -5.60
N LEU A 19 -20.19 -40.21 -5.98
CA LEU A 19 -19.58 -41.24 -5.12
C LEU A 19 -18.52 -40.60 -4.25
N ARG A 20 -18.66 -40.77 -2.93
CA ARG A 20 -17.68 -40.32 -1.95
C ARG A 20 -17.24 -41.53 -1.13
N THR A 21 -15.97 -41.83 -1.15
CA THR A 21 -15.39 -42.83 -0.24
C THR A 21 -15.11 -42.16 1.10
N VAL A 22 -15.80 -42.60 2.13
CA VAL A 22 -15.60 -42.13 3.50
C VAL A 22 -14.48 -42.96 4.12
N GLY A 23 -13.32 -42.33 4.32
CA GLY A 23 -12.13 -42.97 4.91
C GLY A 23 -11.81 -42.48 6.31
N ARG A 24 -12.78 -41.82 6.99
CA ARG A 24 -12.62 -41.33 8.37
C ARG A 24 -12.88 -42.42 9.38
N PHE A 25 -11.99 -42.55 10.37
CA PHE A 25 -12.21 -43.38 11.52
C PHE A 25 -13.34 -42.81 12.38
N GLN A 26 -14.26 -43.68 12.79
CA GLN A 26 -15.41 -43.26 13.62
C GLN A 26 -15.16 -43.52 15.13
N ASN A 27 -14.27 -44.47 15.44
CA ASN A 27 -13.95 -44.82 16.82
C ASN A 27 -12.49 -45.24 16.99
N LEU A 28 -12.03 -45.32 18.24
CA LEU A 28 -10.65 -45.73 18.58
C LEU A 28 -10.36 -47.18 18.25
N GLU A 29 -11.35 -48.04 18.28
CA GLU A 29 -11.17 -49.48 17.98
C GLU A 29 -10.77 -49.70 16.54
N GLU A 30 -11.35 -48.93 15.61
CA GLU A 30 -10.94 -48.97 14.19
C GLU A 30 -9.46 -48.64 13.99
N ILE A 31 -8.93 -47.70 14.81
CA ILE A 31 -7.50 -47.33 14.77
C ILE A 31 -6.65 -48.45 15.41
N ARG A 32 -7.10 -49.01 16.54
CA ARG A 32 -6.42 -50.12 17.23
C ARG A 32 -6.31 -51.36 16.34
N ASP A 33 -7.34 -51.66 15.55
CA ASP A 33 -7.43 -52.83 14.70
C ASP A 33 -6.76 -52.65 13.32
N LEU A 34 -6.21 -51.47 13.00
CA LEU A 34 -5.49 -51.25 11.76
C LEU A 34 -4.29 -52.21 11.61
N PRO A 35 -4.21 -52.96 10.51
CA PRO A 35 -3.03 -53.76 10.24
C PRO A 35 -1.85 -52.90 9.84
N ILE A 36 -0.66 -53.16 10.36
CA ILE A 36 0.57 -52.51 9.92
C ILE A 36 0.97 -53.11 8.60
N ARG A 37 1.18 -52.20 7.62
CA ARG A 37 1.42 -52.56 6.20
C ARG A 37 2.51 -53.63 6.07
N GLY A 38 2.18 -54.76 5.46
CA GLY A 38 3.11 -55.86 5.19
C GLY A 38 3.28 -56.85 6.35
N THR A 39 2.47 -56.76 7.42
CA THR A 39 2.51 -57.65 8.57
C THR A 39 1.11 -58.07 9.00
N THR A 40 1.01 -59.14 9.81
CA THR A 40 -0.23 -59.57 10.47
C THR A 40 -0.44 -58.84 11.82
N VAL A 41 0.52 -57.99 12.23
CA VAL A 41 0.51 -57.24 13.49
C VAL A 41 -0.44 -56.03 13.35
N ARG A 42 -1.25 -55.80 14.39
CA ARG A 42 -2.15 -54.64 14.46
C ARG A 42 -1.54 -53.52 15.30
N VAL A 43 -2.07 -52.31 15.19
CA VAL A 43 -1.59 -51.16 15.93
C VAL A 43 -1.68 -51.41 17.45
N ARG A 44 -2.73 -52.06 17.95
CA ARG A 44 -2.89 -52.43 19.36
C ARG A 44 -1.79 -53.33 19.91
N ASP A 45 -1.10 -54.09 19.05
CA ASP A 45 -0.06 -55.05 19.47
C ASP A 45 1.29 -54.33 19.74
N VAL A 46 1.45 -53.08 19.22
CA VAL A 46 2.71 -52.32 19.26
C VAL A 46 2.58 -50.90 19.85
N ALA A 47 1.34 -50.40 20.01
CA ALA A 47 1.08 -49.06 20.53
C ALA A 47 -0.18 -48.99 21.37
N ASP A 48 -0.17 -48.15 22.40
CA ASP A 48 -1.35 -47.77 23.17
C ASP A 48 -2.07 -46.60 22.49
N VAL A 49 -3.31 -46.85 22.04
CA VAL A 49 -4.16 -45.85 21.38
C VAL A 49 -5.17 -45.31 22.35
N ARG A 50 -5.03 -44.06 22.72
CA ARG A 50 -5.90 -43.34 23.65
C ARG A 50 -6.31 -41.98 23.16
N TYR A 51 -7.43 -41.52 23.61
CA TYR A 51 -7.85 -40.13 23.39
C TYR A 51 -7.08 -39.25 24.38
N ALA A 52 -6.27 -38.35 23.88
CA ALA A 52 -5.51 -37.40 24.70
C ALA A 52 -5.46 -36.05 24.05
N TYR A 53 -5.36 -35.02 24.85
CA TYR A 53 -5.02 -33.69 24.32
C TYR A 53 -3.57 -33.70 23.83
N PRO A 54 -3.25 -32.98 22.73
CA PRO A 54 -1.88 -32.81 22.30
C PRO A 54 -1.05 -32.15 23.41
N GLU A 55 0.25 -32.46 23.45
CA GLU A 55 1.17 -31.78 24.37
C GLU A 55 1.06 -30.28 24.25
N ARG A 56 0.98 -29.59 25.38
CA ARG A 56 0.91 -28.14 25.42
C ARG A 56 2.24 -27.57 24.98
N THR A 57 2.30 -27.03 23.77
CA THR A 57 3.48 -26.35 23.22
C THR A 57 3.61 -24.89 23.66
N SER A 58 2.53 -24.32 24.21
CA SER A 58 2.50 -22.95 24.71
C SER A 58 1.51 -22.82 25.85
N ILE A 59 1.88 -22.02 26.84
CA ILE A 59 1.04 -21.72 28.00
C ILE A 59 0.75 -20.22 27.95
N TYR A 60 -0.54 -19.87 28.08
CA TYR A 60 -0.99 -18.48 28.13
C TYR A 60 -1.59 -18.19 29.47
N HIS A 61 -1.17 -17.12 30.10
CA HIS A 61 -1.76 -16.61 31.34
C HIS A 61 -2.35 -15.22 31.10
N PHE A 62 -3.51 -14.99 31.67
CA PHE A 62 -4.14 -13.68 31.74
C PHE A 62 -4.42 -13.33 33.19
N ASN A 63 -3.89 -12.21 33.69
CA ASN A 63 -3.97 -11.82 35.10
C ASN A 63 -3.54 -12.91 36.10
N GLY A 64 -2.54 -13.73 35.72
CA GLY A 64 -2.03 -14.82 36.57
C GLY A 64 -2.86 -16.11 36.53
N GLN A 65 -3.93 -16.16 35.75
CA GLN A 65 -4.76 -17.33 35.53
C GLN A 65 -4.51 -17.96 34.16
N ASP A 66 -4.69 -19.26 34.05
CA ASP A 66 -4.60 -19.98 32.79
C ASP A 66 -5.61 -19.44 31.79
N ALA A 67 -5.17 -19.17 30.58
CA ALA A 67 -5.99 -18.60 29.52
C ALA A 67 -5.84 -19.37 28.20
N VAL A 68 -6.83 -19.26 27.34
CA VAL A 68 -6.84 -19.83 25.99
C VAL A 68 -6.75 -18.68 24.98
N THR A 69 -5.78 -18.76 24.07
CA THR A 69 -5.67 -17.79 22.98
C THR A 69 -6.36 -18.34 21.74
N VAL A 70 -7.34 -17.60 21.23
CA VAL A 70 -8.03 -17.90 19.98
C VAL A 70 -7.54 -16.92 18.91
N ARG A 71 -7.02 -17.44 17.80
CA ARG A 71 -6.61 -16.65 16.64
C ARG A 71 -7.58 -16.89 15.49
N ILE A 72 -8.20 -15.84 15.02
CA ILE A 72 -9.18 -15.90 13.93
C ILE A 72 -8.53 -15.32 12.67
N TYR A 73 -8.49 -16.13 11.62
CA TYR A 73 -7.93 -15.74 10.33
C TYR A 73 -9.06 -15.56 9.32
N LYS A 74 -9.01 -14.46 8.59
CA LYS A 74 -9.95 -14.24 7.49
C LYS A 74 -9.64 -15.14 6.29
N ALA A 75 -10.65 -15.49 5.50
CA ALA A 75 -10.44 -16.02 4.15
C ALA A 75 -9.75 -14.99 3.25
N SER A 76 -8.98 -15.42 2.25
CA SER A 76 -8.20 -14.52 1.37
C SER A 76 -9.04 -13.43 0.72
N THR A 77 -10.29 -13.73 0.35
CA THR A 77 -11.21 -12.82 -0.32
C THR A 77 -12.05 -11.95 0.63
N ALA A 78 -12.07 -12.24 1.94
CA ALA A 78 -12.91 -11.54 2.90
C ALA A 78 -12.32 -10.16 3.28
N ASN A 79 -13.22 -9.20 3.59
CA ASN A 79 -12.85 -7.90 4.13
C ASN A 79 -12.47 -8.03 5.62
N VAL A 80 -11.32 -7.49 6.00
CA VAL A 80 -10.82 -7.56 7.39
C VAL A 80 -11.75 -6.85 8.36
N VAL A 81 -12.26 -5.66 7.99
CA VAL A 81 -13.11 -4.85 8.87
C VAL A 81 -14.43 -5.56 9.15
N ASP A 82 -15.07 -6.09 8.08
CA ASP A 82 -16.34 -6.80 8.20
C ASP A 82 -16.20 -8.07 9.04
N VAL A 83 -15.13 -8.84 8.82
CA VAL A 83 -14.84 -10.04 9.62
C VAL A 83 -14.63 -9.70 11.10
N CYS A 84 -13.83 -8.67 11.40
CA CYS A 84 -13.62 -8.25 12.78
C CYS A 84 -14.92 -7.75 13.46
N GLN A 85 -15.79 -7.06 12.72
CA GLN A 85 -17.08 -6.63 13.24
C GLN A 85 -18.01 -7.81 13.50
N SER A 86 -18.09 -8.77 12.58
CA SER A 86 -18.88 -9.99 12.75
C SER A 86 -18.41 -10.82 13.95
N VAL A 87 -17.08 -10.97 14.09
CA VAL A 87 -16.50 -11.70 15.24
C VAL A 87 -16.83 -11.01 16.56
N LYS A 88 -16.79 -9.67 16.62
CA LYS A 88 -17.15 -8.94 17.83
C LYS A 88 -18.62 -9.11 18.17
N ALA A 89 -19.51 -9.03 17.18
CA ALA A 89 -20.94 -9.23 17.38
C ALA A 89 -21.24 -10.65 17.91
N GLU A 90 -20.54 -11.66 17.36
CA GLU A 90 -20.69 -13.05 17.82
C GLU A 90 -20.14 -13.25 19.23
N LEU A 91 -18.98 -12.66 19.57
CA LEU A 91 -18.44 -12.70 20.94
C LEU A 91 -19.38 -12.05 21.96
N GLU A 92 -20.03 -10.96 21.60
CA GLU A 92 -21.03 -10.30 22.44
C GLU A 92 -22.24 -11.23 22.70
N GLN A 93 -22.71 -11.92 21.65
CA GLN A 93 -23.81 -12.88 21.78
C GLN A 93 -23.40 -14.07 22.65
N LEU A 94 -22.17 -14.62 22.46
CA LEU A 94 -21.64 -15.71 23.25
C LEU A 94 -21.51 -15.34 24.74
N HIS A 95 -21.15 -14.09 25.04
CA HIS A 95 -21.03 -13.63 26.44
C HIS A 95 -22.37 -13.60 27.18
N HIS A 96 -23.48 -13.50 26.47
CA HIS A 96 -24.84 -13.54 27.05
C HIS A 96 -25.39 -14.95 27.23
N LEU A 97 -24.69 -16.01 26.78
CA LEU A 97 -25.14 -17.38 26.96
C LEU A 97 -24.95 -17.83 28.42
N PRO A 98 -25.97 -18.41 29.05
CA PRO A 98 -25.89 -18.88 30.45
C PRO A 98 -24.78 -19.91 30.68
N GLU A 99 -24.47 -20.72 29.66
CA GLU A 99 -23.44 -21.76 29.68
C GLU A 99 -22.00 -21.19 29.74
N LEU A 100 -21.82 -19.94 29.31
CA LEU A 100 -20.56 -19.22 29.31
C LEU A 100 -20.52 -18.09 30.33
N SER A 101 -21.46 -18.10 31.29
CA SER A 101 -21.49 -17.14 32.40
C SER A 101 -20.21 -17.25 33.23
N GLY A 102 -19.41 -16.20 33.26
CA GLY A 102 -18.09 -16.17 33.91
C GLY A 102 -16.90 -16.29 32.96
N LEU A 103 -17.14 -16.42 31.65
CA LEU A 103 -16.07 -16.31 30.66
C LEU A 103 -15.66 -14.85 30.50
N GLU A 104 -14.43 -14.53 30.92
CA GLU A 104 -13.82 -13.24 30.61
C GLU A 104 -13.01 -13.35 29.31
N TYR A 105 -13.23 -12.45 28.37
CA TYR A 105 -12.43 -12.39 27.16
C TYR A 105 -11.80 -11.03 26.96
N ARG A 106 -10.63 -11.02 26.35
CA ARG A 106 -9.94 -9.79 25.96
C ARG A 106 -9.45 -9.88 24.53
N ILE A 107 -9.77 -8.87 23.73
CA ILE A 107 -9.25 -8.73 22.38
C ILE A 107 -7.87 -8.08 22.45
N PHE A 108 -6.81 -8.86 22.22
CA PHE A 108 -5.43 -8.38 22.22
C PHE A 108 -5.07 -7.61 20.97
N ARG A 109 -5.55 -8.09 19.83
CA ARG A 109 -5.27 -7.48 18.52
C ARG A 109 -6.54 -7.41 17.70
N ASP A 110 -6.81 -6.23 17.23
CA ASP A 110 -7.95 -5.90 16.37
C ASP A 110 -7.46 -5.17 15.12
N SER A 111 -7.22 -5.94 14.07
CA SER A 111 -6.73 -5.38 12.80
C SER A 111 -7.70 -4.37 12.17
N SER A 112 -9.01 -4.44 12.51
CA SER A 112 -9.96 -3.44 11.99
C SER A 112 -9.71 -2.05 12.55
N LYS A 113 -9.36 -1.96 13.85
CA LYS A 113 -9.03 -0.67 14.48
C LYS A 113 -7.77 -0.06 13.88
N GLU A 114 -6.74 -0.90 13.66
CA GLU A 114 -5.48 -0.47 13.05
C GLU A 114 -5.72 0.08 11.63
N ILE A 115 -6.54 -0.62 10.82
CA ILE A 115 -6.88 -0.18 9.46
C ILE A 115 -7.69 1.12 9.49
N LEU A 116 -8.74 1.20 10.31
CA LEU A 116 -9.60 2.38 10.40
C LEU A 116 -8.84 3.61 10.94
N SER A 117 -7.96 3.43 11.95
CA SER A 117 -7.10 4.52 12.41
C SER A 117 -6.15 4.99 11.32
N THR A 118 -5.51 4.07 10.58
CA THR A 118 -4.62 4.41 9.48
C THR A 118 -5.35 5.15 8.35
N ILE A 119 -6.58 4.73 8.01
CA ILE A 119 -7.42 5.46 7.04
C ILE A 119 -7.75 6.87 7.56
N SER A 120 -8.09 7.00 8.85
CA SER A 120 -8.32 8.31 9.48
C SER A 120 -7.07 9.19 9.44
N ASP A 121 -5.92 8.63 9.78
CA ASP A 121 -4.63 9.34 9.80
C ASP A 121 -4.18 9.71 8.37
N LEU A 122 -4.41 8.82 7.39
CA LEU A 122 -4.22 9.11 5.97
C LEU A 122 -5.11 10.29 5.52
N SER A 123 -6.39 10.26 5.91
CA SER A 123 -7.32 11.34 5.57
C SER A 123 -6.90 12.66 6.20
N LYS A 124 -6.56 12.66 7.50
CA LYS A 124 -6.08 13.85 8.21
C LYS A 124 -4.74 14.35 7.67
N GLY A 125 -3.78 13.42 7.49
CA GLY A 125 -2.46 13.70 6.93
C GLY A 125 -2.55 14.22 5.50
N GLY A 126 -3.39 13.60 4.67
CA GLY A 126 -3.69 14.03 3.32
C GLY A 126 -4.33 15.40 3.25
N MET A 127 -5.31 15.68 4.13
CA MET A 127 -5.93 17.01 4.24
C MET A 127 -4.93 18.06 4.71
N PHE A 128 -4.17 17.79 5.77
CA PHE A 128 -3.19 18.73 6.31
C PHE A 128 -2.03 18.94 5.34
N GLY A 129 -1.46 17.87 4.80
CA GLY A 129 -0.39 17.93 3.80
C GLY A 129 -0.85 18.61 2.51
N GLY A 130 -2.07 18.31 2.05
CA GLY A 130 -2.70 18.98 0.92
C GLY A 130 -2.94 20.47 1.16
N LEU A 131 -3.44 20.83 2.33
CA LEU A 131 -3.62 22.24 2.71
C LEU A 131 -2.26 22.96 2.78
N LEU A 132 -1.26 22.35 3.40
CA LEU A 132 0.09 22.91 3.49
C LEU A 132 0.71 23.08 2.09
N ALA A 133 0.61 22.06 1.23
CA ALA A 133 1.05 22.14 -0.15
C ALA A 133 0.33 23.26 -0.92
N MET A 134 -0.99 23.40 -0.74
CA MET A 134 -1.76 24.51 -1.33
C MET A 134 -1.27 25.86 -0.83
N VAL A 135 -1.01 26.03 0.46
CA VAL A 135 -0.49 27.27 1.04
C VAL A 135 0.89 27.59 0.46
N VAL A 136 1.80 26.62 0.46
CA VAL A 136 3.15 26.78 -0.11
C VAL A 136 3.06 27.14 -1.58
N MET A 137 2.28 26.40 -2.37
CA MET A 137 2.08 26.69 -3.80
C MET A 137 1.44 28.07 -4.03
N PHE A 138 0.47 28.43 -3.21
CA PHE A 138 -0.14 29.76 -3.27
C PHE A 138 0.89 30.86 -2.97
N LEU A 139 1.75 30.67 -1.98
CA LEU A 139 2.82 31.61 -1.63
C LEU A 139 3.87 31.75 -2.76
N PHE A 140 4.23 30.62 -3.41
CA PHE A 140 5.22 30.63 -4.49
C PHE A 140 4.65 31.13 -5.82
N LEU A 141 3.48 30.64 -6.21
CA LEU A 141 2.85 31.00 -7.49
C LEU A 141 2.00 32.26 -7.38
N TRP A 142 1.52 32.60 -6.16
CA TRP A 142 0.57 33.70 -5.90
C TRP A 142 -0.67 33.67 -6.82
N LYS A 143 -1.16 32.44 -7.11
CA LYS A 143 -2.19 32.17 -8.12
C LYS A 143 -3.24 31.21 -7.58
N VAL A 144 -4.41 31.73 -7.21
CA VAL A 144 -5.51 30.93 -6.69
C VAL A 144 -5.94 29.84 -7.69
N ARG A 145 -5.96 30.16 -8.98
CA ARG A 145 -6.41 29.22 -10.02
C ARG A 145 -5.50 28.01 -10.17
N SER A 146 -4.18 28.22 -10.16
CA SER A 146 -3.20 27.12 -10.17
C SER A 146 -3.34 26.22 -8.94
N THR A 147 -3.52 26.84 -7.77
CA THR A 147 -3.72 26.13 -6.52
C THR A 147 -4.99 25.27 -6.54
N LEU A 148 -6.11 25.79 -7.09
CA LEU A 148 -7.35 25.03 -7.26
C LEU A 148 -7.18 23.82 -8.17
N ILE A 149 -6.46 23.94 -9.27
CA ILE A 149 -6.19 22.80 -10.18
C ILE A 149 -5.46 21.69 -9.44
N LEU A 150 -4.42 22.04 -8.68
CA LEU A 150 -3.66 21.06 -7.89
C LEU A 150 -4.49 20.46 -6.76
N SER A 151 -5.37 21.25 -6.13
CA SER A 151 -6.29 20.77 -5.09
C SER A 151 -7.26 19.71 -5.59
N ILE A 152 -7.66 19.78 -6.86
CA ILE A 152 -8.53 18.78 -7.49
C ILE A 152 -7.71 17.57 -7.96
N SER A 153 -6.50 17.78 -8.46
CA SER A 153 -5.66 16.69 -8.98
C SER A 153 -5.25 15.69 -7.89
N MET A 154 -4.95 16.16 -6.68
CA MET A 154 -4.52 15.32 -5.56
C MET A 154 -5.55 14.24 -5.16
N PRO A 155 -6.80 14.57 -4.75
CA PRO A 155 -7.79 13.56 -4.42
C PRO A 155 -8.14 12.67 -5.61
N THR A 156 -8.09 13.22 -6.84
CA THR A 156 -8.31 12.43 -8.05
C THR A 156 -7.25 11.34 -8.21
N CYS A 157 -5.96 11.65 -8.00
CA CYS A 157 -4.89 10.65 -8.04
C CYS A 157 -5.12 9.54 -7.00
N ILE A 158 -5.55 9.89 -5.78
CA ILE A 158 -5.84 8.91 -4.72
C ILE A 158 -6.97 7.97 -5.15
N VAL A 159 -8.06 8.52 -5.72
CA VAL A 159 -9.17 7.71 -6.23
C VAL A 159 -8.73 6.80 -7.37
N PHE A 160 -7.92 7.29 -8.32
CA PHE A 160 -7.35 6.48 -9.39
C PHE A 160 -6.42 5.38 -8.86
N THR A 161 -5.66 5.65 -7.81
CA THR A 161 -4.81 4.65 -7.14
C THR A 161 -5.64 3.51 -6.55
N PHE A 162 -6.71 3.82 -5.81
CA PHE A 162 -7.63 2.81 -5.28
C PHE A 162 -8.33 2.03 -6.40
N ALA A 163 -8.77 2.72 -7.45
CA ALA A 163 -9.37 2.06 -8.61
C ALA A 163 -8.38 1.12 -9.30
N GLY A 164 -7.12 1.51 -9.44
CA GLY A 164 -6.04 0.69 -9.97
C GLY A 164 -5.76 -0.55 -9.10
N MET A 165 -5.70 -0.38 -7.77
CA MET A 165 -5.54 -1.49 -6.83
C MET A 165 -6.72 -2.49 -6.96
N TYR A 166 -7.94 -1.99 -7.03
CA TYR A 166 -9.13 -2.82 -7.22
C TYR A 166 -9.10 -3.56 -8.56
N ALA A 167 -8.74 -2.88 -9.64
CA ALA A 167 -8.67 -3.47 -10.98
C ALA A 167 -7.62 -4.59 -11.06
N LEU A 168 -6.40 -4.37 -10.55
CA LEU A 168 -5.35 -5.40 -10.54
C LEU A 168 -5.75 -6.61 -9.72
N ARG A 169 -6.43 -6.40 -8.60
CA ARG A 169 -6.97 -7.48 -7.76
C ARG A 169 -8.07 -8.26 -8.48
N SER A 170 -9.01 -7.57 -9.12
CA SER A 170 -10.14 -8.21 -9.84
C SER A 170 -9.70 -9.01 -11.06
N LEU A 171 -8.62 -8.59 -11.71
CA LEU A 171 -7.99 -9.30 -12.83
C LEU A 171 -7.11 -10.48 -12.37
N GLY A 172 -6.92 -10.69 -11.07
CA GLY A 172 -6.08 -11.76 -10.53
C GLY A 172 -4.59 -11.60 -10.81
N VAL A 173 -4.15 -10.40 -11.22
CA VAL A 173 -2.74 -10.12 -11.56
C VAL A 173 -1.88 -10.08 -10.30
N VAL A 174 -2.42 -9.52 -9.22
CA VAL A 174 -1.72 -9.40 -7.93
C VAL A 174 -2.71 -9.55 -6.78
N GLU A 175 -2.32 -10.31 -5.76
CA GLU A 175 -3.06 -10.40 -4.50
C GLU A 175 -2.79 -9.17 -3.62
N ILE A 176 -3.41 -8.05 -3.94
CA ILE A 176 -3.31 -6.83 -3.14
C ILE A 176 -4.44 -6.81 -2.13
N SER A 177 -4.11 -6.56 -0.87
CA SER A 177 -5.09 -6.23 0.16
C SER A 177 -4.87 -4.80 0.65
N ILE A 178 -5.95 -4.11 0.96
CA ILE A 178 -5.85 -2.85 1.70
C ILE A 178 -5.47 -3.22 3.13
N ASN A 179 -4.22 -2.97 3.48
CA ASN A 179 -3.63 -3.20 4.78
C ASN A 179 -2.85 -1.95 5.21
N ILE A 180 -2.35 -1.95 6.45
CA ILE A 180 -1.59 -0.82 7.00
C ILE A 180 -0.43 -0.43 6.08
N ILE A 181 0.26 -1.40 5.50
CA ILE A 181 1.48 -1.18 4.72
C ILE A 181 1.17 -0.61 3.34
N SER A 182 0.13 -1.09 2.65
CA SER A 182 -0.33 -0.49 1.40
C SER A 182 -0.83 0.94 1.61
N LEU A 183 -1.50 1.20 2.75
CA LEU A 183 -1.92 2.56 3.14
C LEU A 183 -0.71 3.46 3.46
N MET A 184 0.31 2.95 4.15
CA MET A 184 1.58 3.68 4.36
C MET A 184 2.26 4.02 3.03
N GLY A 185 2.27 3.09 2.06
CA GLY A 185 2.76 3.36 0.71
C GLY A 185 2.00 4.49 0.02
N MET A 186 0.68 4.54 0.17
CA MET A 186 -0.13 5.66 -0.33
C MET A 186 0.19 6.99 0.36
N VAL A 187 0.34 7.01 1.69
CA VAL A 187 0.76 8.23 2.43
C VAL A 187 2.09 8.74 1.91
N PHE A 188 3.05 7.83 1.74
CA PHE A 188 4.37 8.15 1.18
C PHE A 188 4.26 8.74 -0.22
N ALA A 189 3.43 8.14 -1.08
CA ALA A 189 3.25 8.60 -2.45
C ALA A 189 2.55 9.97 -2.55
N VAL A 190 1.72 10.37 -1.57
CA VAL A 190 1.02 11.67 -1.57
C VAL A 190 2.00 12.83 -1.76
N GLY A 191 3.19 12.77 -1.15
CA GLY A 191 4.22 13.79 -1.33
C GLY A 191 4.76 13.90 -2.76
N MET A 192 4.74 12.80 -3.53
CA MET A 192 5.26 12.73 -4.89
C MET A 192 4.19 12.94 -5.98
N ILE A 193 2.90 12.76 -5.62
CA ILE A 193 1.77 12.86 -6.56
C ILE A 193 1.67 14.26 -7.17
N VAL A 194 2.01 15.29 -6.41
CA VAL A 194 1.80 16.69 -6.82
C VAL A 194 2.90 17.18 -7.77
N ASP A 195 4.11 16.62 -7.69
CA ASP A 195 5.29 17.11 -8.41
C ASP A 195 5.10 17.16 -9.93
N ALA A 196 4.62 16.06 -10.52
CA ALA A 196 4.33 16.00 -11.95
C ALA A 196 3.29 17.05 -12.39
N SER A 197 2.25 17.24 -11.58
CA SER A 197 1.19 18.22 -11.84
C SER A 197 1.70 19.67 -11.75
N ILE A 198 2.63 19.94 -10.83
CA ILE A 198 3.27 21.27 -10.69
C ILE A 198 4.05 21.63 -11.95
N VAL A 199 4.90 20.70 -12.42
CA VAL A 199 5.76 20.92 -13.61
C VAL A 199 4.90 21.19 -14.85
N VAL A 200 3.87 20.37 -15.08
CA VAL A 200 2.96 20.56 -16.22
C VAL A 200 2.22 21.89 -16.13
N LEU A 201 1.68 22.21 -14.95
CA LEU A 201 0.92 23.42 -14.74
C LEU A 201 1.76 24.68 -14.90
N GLU A 202 2.99 24.70 -14.37
CA GLU A 202 3.89 25.85 -14.47
C GLU A 202 4.31 26.08 -15.92
N ASN A 203 4.54 25.02 -16.70
CA ASN A 203 4.87 25.17 -18.12
C ASN A 203 3.69 25.68 -18.94
N ILE A 204 2.47 25.17 -18.71
CA ILE A 204 1.25 25.71 -19.33
C ILE A 204 1.10 27.19 -19.02
N PHE A 205 1.36 27.56 -17.77
CA PHE A 205 1.28 28.93 -17.33
C PHE A 205 2.33 29.82 -17.98
N ARG A 206 3.57 29.36 -18.15
CA ARG A 206 4.65 30.05 -18.82
C ARG A 206 4.26 30.38 -20.27
N HIS A 207 3.80 29.44 -21.06
CA HIS A 207 3.34 29.64 -22.42
C HIS A 207 2.19 30.65 -22.52
N LYS A 208 1.29 30.62 -21.57
CA LYS A 208 0.19 31.60 -21.55
C LYS A 208 0.65 32.99 -21.22
N GLN A 209 1.57 33.18 -20.26
CA GLN A 209 2.01 34.53 -19.84
C GLN A 209 3.10 35.14 -20.70
N GLU A 210 4.09 34.34 -21.10
CA GLU A 210 5.27 34.84 -21.82
C GLU A 210 5.04 34.87 -23.33
N GLU A 211 4.30 33.91 -23.87
CA GLU A 211 4.03 33.80 -25.31
C GLU A 211 2.64 34.33 -25.70
N GLY A 212 1.81 34.68 -24.73
CA GLY A 212 0.50 35.27 -24.98
C GLY A 212 -0.52 34.32 -25.63
N LEU A 213 -0.28 32.99 -25.56
CA LEU A 213 -1.17 31.98 -26.12
C LEU A 213 -2.53 31.97 -25.42
N ASN A 214 -3.59 31.57 -26.14
CA ASN A 214 -4.87 31.30 -25.49
C ASN A 214 -4.77 30.11 -24.56
N ALA A 215 -5.74 29.93 -23.64
CA ALA A 215 -5.65 28.92 -22.60
C ALA A 215 -5.60 27.49 -23.17
N MET A 216 -6.28 27.21 -24.27
CA MET A 216 -6.31 25.89 -24.92
C MET A 216 -4.98 25.56 -25.57
N ASP A 217 -4.40 26.50 -26.33
CA ASP A 217 -3.12 26.31 -27.00
C ASP A 217 -1.98 26.24 -25.99
N ALA A 218 -1.98 27.11 -24.98
CA ALA A 218 -1.02 27.04 -23.86
C ALA A 218 -1.06 25.68 -23.16
N ALA A 219 -2.25 25.14 -22.88
CA ALA A 219 -2.39 23.81 -22.29
C ALA A 219 -1.86 22.70 -23.21
N ARG A 220 -2.13 22.79 -24.52
CA ARG A 220 -1.68 21.80 -25.51
C ARG A 220 -0.16 21.83 -25.69
N VAL A 221 0.42 23.01 -25.92
CA VAL A 221 1.85 23.16 -26.15
C VAL A 221 2.63 22.89 -24.87
N GLY A 222 2.24 23.51 -23.76
CA GLY A 222 2.94 23.38 -22.49
C GLY A 222 2.94 21.95 -21.93
N SER A 223 1.83 21.22 -22.02
CA SER A 223 1.81 19.82 -21.58
C SER A 223 2.64 18.91 -22.49
N ARG A 224 2.65 19.15 -23.81
CA ARG A 224 3.43 18.36 -24.76
C ARG A 224 4.93 18.55 -24.57
N GLU A 225 5.37 19.78 -24.34
CA GLU A 225 6.79 20.13 -24.16
C GLU A 225 7.40 19.37 -22.96
N VAL A 226 6.73 19.36 -21.82
CA VAL A 226 7.24 18.71 -20.61
C VAL A 226 6.80 17.26 -20.46
N GLY A 227 5.86 16.79 -21.27
CA GLY A 227 5.26 15.46 -21.15
C GLY A 227 6.29 14.33 -21.14
N THR A 228 7.27 14.37 -22.07
CA THR A 228 8.35 13.38 -22.14
C THR A 228 9.25 13.41 -20.89
N ALA A 229 9.57 14.61 -20.40
CA ALA A 229 10.41 14.78 -19.21
C ALA A 229 9.68 14.26 -17.94
N VAL A 230 8.41 14.60 -17.79
CA VAL A 230 7.57 14.13 -16.68
C VAL A 230 7.40 12.62 -16.74
N PHE A 231 7.15 12.05 -17.92
CA PHE A 231 7.08 10.61 -18.11
C PHE A 231 8.39 9.92 -17.71
N ALA A 232 9.53 10.38 -18.22
CA ALA A 232 10.84 9.81 -17.93
C ALA A 232 11.18 9.91 -16.43
N SER A 233 10.94 11.05 -15.80
CA SER A 233 11.14 11.27 -14.37
C SER A 233 10.29 10.34 -13.53
N THR A 234 8.99 10.23 -13.82
CA THR A 234 8.08 9.33 -13.11
C THR A 234 8.48 7.87 -13.30
N LEU A 235 8.85 7.48 -14.52
CA LEU A 235 9.32 6.12 -14.81
C LEU A 235 10.59 5.78 -14.02
N THR A 236 11.55 6.71 -13.95
CA THR A 236 12.77 6.54 -13.15
C THR A 236 12.44 6.34 -11.67
N THR A 237 11.48 7.08 -11.15
CA THR A 237 11.01 6.91 -9.76
C THR A 237 10.34 5.54 -9.56
N ILE A 238 9.48 5.12 -10.50
CA ILE A 238 8.84 3.80 -10.46
C ILE A 238 9.88 2.68 -10.45
N ILE A 239 10.92 2.76 -11.28
CA ILE A 239 11.98 1.74 -11.37
C ILE A 239 12.65 1.48 -10.02
N VAL A 240 12.76 2.48 -9.14
CA VAL A 240 13.31 2.31 -7.78
C VAL A 240 12.43 1.39 -6.92
N PHE A 241 11.12 1.37 -7.16
CA PHE A 241 10.17 0.53 -6.42
C PHE A 241 9.94 -0.85 -7.06
N VAL A 242 10.35 -1.06 -8.32
CA VAL A 242 10.19 -2.35 -9.03
C VAL A 242 10.80 -3.53 -8.27
N PRO A 243 11.99 -3.46 -7.66
CA PRO A 243 12.53 -4.57 -6.88
C PRO A 243 11.62 -5.02 -5.73
N LEU A 244 10.88 -4.09 -5.12
CA LEU A 244 9.96 -4.40 -4.02
C LEU A 244 8.78 -5.26 -4.49
N LEU A 245 8.36 -5.14 -5.76
CA LEU A 245 7.27 -5.93 -6.33
C LEU A 245 7.59 -7.43 -6.36
N PHE A 246 8.85 -7.79 -6.44
CA PHE A 246 9.35 -9.17 -6.53
C PHE A 246 9.80 -9.75 -5.18
N ALA A 247 9.73 -8.98 -4.10
CA ALA A 247 10.21 -9.38 -2.78
C ALA A 247 9.31 -10.39 -2.04
N SER A 248 8.33 -11.02 -2.69
CA SER A 248 7.20 -11.74 -2.09
C SER A 248 7.51 -13.09 -1.41
N GLN A 249 8.76 -13.57 -1.40
CA GLN A 249 9.10 -14.92 -0.90
C GLN A 249 9.08 -15.08 0.63
N SER A 250 9.06 -13.99 1.38
CA SER A 250 8.97 -13.97 2.84
C SER A 250 7.78 -13.14 3.30
N MET A 251 7.38 -13.28 4.58
CA MET A 251 6.30 -12.46 5.15
C MET A 251 6.64 -10.96 5.06
N PHE A 252 7.87 -10.60 5.37
CA PHE A 252 8.38 -9.23 5.22
C PHE A 252 8.40 -8.79 3.75
N GLY A 253 8.81 -9.68 2.85
CA GLY A 253 8.81 -9.43 1.40
C GLY A 253 7.41 -9.14 0.86
N LYS A 254 6.37 -9.85 1.35
CA LYS A 254 4.98 -9.57 0.98
C LYS A 254 4.54 -8.17 1.41
N PHE A 255 4.94 -7.74 2.61
CA PHE A 255 4.69 -6.39 3.08
C PHE A 255 5.37 -5.33 2.21
N MET A 256 6.63 -5.55 1.83
CA MET A 256 7.35 -4.66 0.92
C MET A 256 6.73 -4.62 -0.47
N SER A 257 6.22 -5.74 -0.96
CA SER A 257 5.50 -5.82 -2.23
C SER A 257 4.20 -4.99 -2.20
N ASP A 258 3.37 -5.13 -1.15
CA ASP A 258 2.13 -4.34 -0.99
C ASP A 258 2.43 -2.82 -0.97
N PHE A 259 3.49 -2.41 -0.28
CA PHE A 259 3.97 -1.03 -0.27
C PHE A 259 4.39 -0.57 -1.67
N GLY A 260 5.26 -1.35 -2.34
CA GLY A 260 5.79 -1.02 -3.67
C GLY A 260 4.71 -0.90 -4.72
N ILE A 261 3.70 -1.79 -4.68
CA ILE A 261 2.56 -1.74 -5.60
C ILE A 261 1.73 -0.48 -5.36
N ALA A 262 1.43 -0.15 -4.10
CA ALA A 262 0.65 1.04 -3.77
C ALA A 262 1.34 2.33 -4.26
N VAL A 263 2.66 2.46 -4.02
CA VAL A 263 3.47 3.60 -4.49
C VAL A 263 3.51 3.65 -6.02
N THR A 264 3.76 2.53 -6.68
CA THR A 264 3.83 2.45 -8.14
C THR A 264 2.51 2.87 -8.78
N LEU A 265 1.38 2.36 -8.28
CA LEU A 265 0.06 2.74 -8.78
C LEU A 265 -0.26 4.22 -8.53
N ALA A 266 0.16 4.76 -7.40
CA ALA A 266 -0.01 6.18 -7.10
C ALA A 266 0.80 7.06 -8.07
N LEU A 267 2.03 6.69 -8.40
CA LEU A 267 2.87 7.38 -9.37
C LEU A 267 2.31 7.29 -10.79
N VAL A 268 1.81 6.12 -11.20
CA VAL A 268 1.13 5.95 -12.50
C VAL A 268 -0.14 6.81 -12.55
N SER A 269 -0.93 6.82 -11.49
CA SER A 269 -2.14 7.65 -11.38
C SER A 269 -1.79 9.14 -11.47
N SER A 270 -0.72 9.57 -10.79
CA SER A 270 -0.21 10.95 -10.87
C SER A 270 0.21 11.33 -12.29
N LEU A 271 0.91 10.45 -12.99
CA LEU A 271 1.33 10.67 -14.37
C LEU A 271 0.11 10.84 -15.29
N VAL A 272 -0.88 9.95 -15.18
CA VAL A 272 -2.11 10.03 -15.98
C VAL A 272 -2.86 11.33 -15.69
N VAL A 273 -3.07 11.67 -14.43
CA VAL A 273 -3.79 12.88 -14.02
C VAL A 273 -3.05 14.14 -14.43
N SER A 274 -1.72 14.19 -14.28
CA SER A 274 -0.91 15.37 -14.63
C SER A 274 -0.88 15.64 -16.14
N LEU A 275 -0.91 14.59 -16.98
CA LEU A 275 -0.89 14.73 -18.43
C LEU A 275 -2.27 14.84 -19.08
N THR A 276 -3.35 14.56 -18.34
CA THR A 276 -4.73 14.60 -18.87
C THR A 276 -5.61 15.61 -18.14
N LEU A 277 -5.88 15.38 -16.87
CA LEU A 277 -6.80 16.20 -16.09
C LEU A 277 -6.26 17.62 -15.87
N VAL A 278 -4.99 17.75 -15.53
CA VAL A 278 -4.38 19.06 -15.25
C VAL A 278 -4.44 19.98 -16.48
N PRO A 279 -3.99 19.57 -17.70
CA PRO A 279 -4.13 20.40 -18.89
C PRO A 279 -5.59 20.71 -19.25
N MET A 280 -6.49 19.72 -19.08
CA MET A 280 -7.90 19.90 -19.36
C MET A 280 -8.54 20.98 -18.46
N ILE A 281 -8.26 20.94 -17.16
CA ILE A 281 -8.80 21.94 -16.23
C ILE A 281 -8.11 23.30 -16.46
N ALA A 282 -6.79 23.31 -16.69
CA ALA A 282 -6.03 24.53 -16.97
C ALA A 282 -6.55 25.26 -18.21
N SER A 283 -6.88 24.53 -19.28
CA SER A 283 -7.45 25.12 -20.51
C SER A 283 -8.77 25.88 -20.29
N ARG A 284 -9.53 25.50 -19.25
CA ARG A 284 -10.84 26.11 -18.94
C ARG A 284 -10.74 27.23 -17.90
N ILE A 285 -9.86 27.10 -16.92
CA ILE A 285 -9.77 28.02 -15.78
C ILE A 285 -8.90 29.23 -16.08
N TYR A 286 -7.91 29.11 -16.97
CA TYR A 286 -7.01 30.20 -17.28
C TYR A 286 -7.63 31.24 -18.26
N THR A 287 -8.52 32.10 -17.76
CA THR A 287 -9.19 33.16 -18.54
C THR A 287 -8.77 34.55 -18.09
N GLY A 288 -7.55 34.96 -18.19
CA GLY A 288 -7.16 36.36 -17.85
C GLY A 288 -5.65 36.54 -17.66
N GLN A 289 -5.22 37.83 -17.67
CA GLN A 289 -3.86 38.21 -17.32
C GLN A 289 -3.70 38.18 -15.80
N GLU A 290 -2.69 37.50 -15.28
CA GLU A 290 -2.41 37.43 -13.84
C GLU A 290 -1.33 38.43 -13.42
N LYS A 291 -1.40 38.85 -12.16
CA LYS A 291 -0.58 39.90 -11.58
C LYS A 291 0.91 39.53 -11.45
N PRO A 292 1.84 40.52 -11.42
CA PRO A 292 3.28 40.27 -11.37
C PRO A 292 3.76 39.59 -10.09
N LYS A 293 4.87 38.82 -10.23
CA LYS A 293 5.55 38.06 -9.15
C LYS A 293 5.80 38.92 -7.90
N LEU A 294 5.61 38.32 -6.71
CA LEU A 294 5.92 38.90 -5.40
C LEU A 294 7.36 39.46 -5.33
N ARG A 295 7.56 40.55 -4.58
CA ARG A 295 8.89 41.10 -4.30
C ARG A 295 9.85 40.06 -3.71
N LEU A 296 9.34 39.21 -2.84
CA LEU A 296 10.11 38.13 -2.21
C LEU A 296 10.64 37.12 -3.26
N LEU A 297 9.79 36.72 -4.21
CA LEU A 297 10.19 35.79 -5.26
C LEU A 297 11.27 36.38 -6.18
N ARG A 298 11.14 37.64 -6.51
CA ARG A 298 12.18 38.36 -7.28
C ARG A 298 13.52 38.43 -6.52
N TRP A 299 13.47 38.68 -5.21
CA TRP A 299 14.65 38.67 -4.36
C TRP A 299 15.34 37.31 -4.34
N ILE A 300 14.56 36.21 -4.12
CA ILE A 300 15.07 34.83 -4.15
C ILE A 300 15.69 34.51 -5.52
N THR A 301 14.98 34.81 -6.62
CA THR A 301 15.48 34.54 -7.98
C THR A 301 16.78 35.29 -8.28
N GLN A 302 16.90 36.55 -7.84
CA GLN A 302 18.13 37.33 -8.03
C GLN A 302 19.31 36.76 -7.23
N HIS A 303 19.08 36.37 -5.96
CA HIS A 303 20.14 35.77 -5.14
C HIS A 303 20.55 34.38 -5.66
N TYR A 304 19.58 33.59 -6.05
CA TYR A 304 19.83 32.29 -6.71
C TYR A 304 20.63 32.45 -8.00
N GLY A 305 20.26 33.40 -8.83
CA GLY A 305 21.01 33.68 -10.06
C GLY A 305 22.47 34.09 -9.80
N ARG A 306 22.73 34.92 -8.78
CA ARG A 306 24.10 35.25 -8.34
C ARG A 306 24.85 34.02 -7.82
N PHE A 307 24.21 33.23 -6.96
CA PHE A 307 24.78 31.99 -6.43
C PHE A 307 25.13 31.03 -7.54
N MET A 308 24.24 30.82 -8.52
CA MET A 308 24.48 29.96 -9.67
C MET A 308 25.65 30.47 -10.53
N THR A 309 25.72 31.79 -10.77
CA THR A 309 26.84 32.37 -11.51
C THR A 309 28.17 32.19 -10.79
N TRP A 310 28.16 32.33 -9.44
CA TRP A 310 29.36 32.07 -8.61
C TRP A 310 29.78 30.61 -8.68
N THR A 311 28.82 29.66 -8.52
CA THR A 311 29.06 28.22 -8.61
C THR A 311 29.60 27.80 -9.97
N LEU A 312 29.06 28.36 -11.07
CA LEU A 312 29.52 28.06 -12.42
C LEU A 312 30.92 28.64 -12.72
N ARG A 313 31.23 29.80 -12.18
CA ARG A 313 32.59 30.36 -12.26
C ARG A 313 33.62 29.54 -11.46
N GLY A 314 33.21 29.10 -10.28
CA GLY A 314 34.02 28.27 -9.37
C GLY A 314 33.85 26.76 -9.58
N ARG A 315 33.36 26.31 -10.75
CA ARG A 315 32.99 24.88 -10.98
C ARG A 315 34.02 23.86 -10.56
N TYR A 316 35.31 24.15 -10.77
CA TYR A 316 36.39 23.26 -10.37
C TYR A 316 36.59 23.20 -8.86
N VAL A 317 36.38 24.31 -8.14
CA VAL A 317 36.43 24.37 -6.68
C VAL A 317 35.26 23.59 -6.09
N VAL A 318 34.06 23.73 -6.67
CA VAL A 318 32.87 22.98 -6.24
C VAL A 318 33.07 21.47 -6.46
N LEU A 319 33.60 21.08 -7.60
CA LEU A 319 33.93 19.65 -7.86
C LEU A 319 35.01 19.11 -6.89
N LEU A 320 36.02 19.93 -6.61
CA LEU A 320 37.06 19.57 -5.65
C LEU A 320 36.51 19.40 -4.22
N LEU A 321 35.56 20.23 -3.81
CA LEU A 321 34.88 20.13 -2.51
C LEU A 321 33.93 18.92 -2.42
N LEU A 322 33.40 18.43 -3.52
CA LEU A 322 32.58 17.21 -3.54
C LEU A 322 33.35 15.96 -3.13
N VAL A 323 34.62 15.89 -3.53
CA VAL A 323 35.46 14.71 -3.24
C VAL A 323 35.60 14.42 -1.74
N PRO A 324 36.03 15.39 -0.88
CA PRO A 324 36.09 15.14 0.56
C PRO A 324 34.72 14.91 1.20
N VAL A 325 33.64 15.50 0.70
CA VAL A 325 32.29 15.21 1.20
C VAL A 325 31.87 13.78 0.93
N LEU A 326 32.12 13.29 -0.29
CA LEU A 326 31.84 11.89 -0.64
C LEU A 326 32.72 10.92 0.16
N TRP A 327 34.02 11.24 0.30
CA TRP A 327 34.94 10.45 1.11
C TRP A 327 34.52 10.39 2.58
N PHE A 328 34.13 11.54 3.15
CA PHE A 328 33.65 11.62 4.53
C PHE A 328 32.33 10.85 4.73
N SER A 329 31.40 10.94 3.77
CA SER A 329 30.17 10.16 3.81
C SER A 329 30.43 8.65 3.75
N PHE A 330 31.37 8.22 2.91
CA PHE A 330 31.76 6.81 2.82
C PHE A 330 32.46 6.34 4.09
N TRP A 331 33.32 7.19 4.68
CA TRP A 331 33.97 6.91 5.94
C TRP A 331 32.96 6.79 7.08
N LEU A 332 31.96 7.70 7.19
CA LEU A 332 30.90 7.58 8.15
C LEU A 332 30.10 6.29 7.98
N PHE A 333 29.78 5.94 6.75
CA PHE A 333 29.07 4.69 6.45
C PHE A 333 29.83 3.47 6.92
N SER A 334 31.17 3.47 6.81
CA SER A 334 32.01 2.37 7.28
C SER A 334 32.08 2.25 8.80
N GLN A 335 31.70 3.30 9.55
CA GLN A 335 31.66 3.32 11.02
C GLN A 335 30.30 2.84 11.59
N ILE A 336 29.29 2.73 10.75
CA ILE A 336 27.97 2.22 11.19
C ILE A 336 28.11 0.71 11.37
N GLU A 337 28.02 0.24 12.60
CA GLU A 337 27.93 -1.18 12.92
C GLU A 337 26.69 -1.76 12.22
N GLN A 338 26.91 -2.77 11.39
CA GLN A 338 25.83 -3.56 10.82
C GLN A 338 25.36 -4.51 11.93
N GLU A 339 24.27 -4.18 12.62
CA GLU A 339 23.56 -5.17 13.42
C GLU A 339 22.96 -6.20 12.45
N ASP A 340 23.45 -7.41 12.53
CA ASP A 340 22.86 -8.57 11.85
C ASP A 340 21.42 -8.76 12.39
N MET A 341 20.42 -8.49 11.55
CA MET A 341 19.00 -8.75 11.83
C MET A 341 18.66 -10.23 11.62
#